data_85a1a32536a0cba39c26967858ed1918
#
_entry.id   85a1a32536a0cba39c26967858ed1918
#
_cell.length_a   1.000
_cell.length_b   1.000
_cell.length_c   1.000
_cell.angle_alpha   90.00
_cell.angle_beta   90.00
_cell.angle_gamma   90.00
#
_symmetry.space_group_name_H-M   'P 1'
#
loop_
_entity.id
_entity.type
_entity.pdbx_description
1 polymer ?
#
loop_
_entity_poly.entity_id
_entity_poly.type
_entity_poly.pdbx_seq_one_letter_code
_entity_poly.pdbx_strand_id
1 'polypeptide(L)'
;MKHDLKLYILIAAIVISVAAPPVLCYLFIVIPNENQTFKGSCSQISDNRSQSGSSNYRKSSDSNESENEISQDSSDESYPFVIVIDPGHGGYDPGKVSPDGIAEKDINLAISEKLKTSLSSNGFSVHMTRSNDSSLGQQSGSNRKSSDLKTRISIADKKNADLFISIHQNSYSAPDVHGAQVFYYSTSREGKILAECIQEHLISDADPSNHRCAKGNSEYMVLTENHCTAIIVECGFLSNTDECAKLTTDVYQTDIANAICDAVTEWINSTTCR
;
A
#
# COMPACT_ATOMS: atom_id res chain seq x y z
N MET A 1 -23.52 -56.83 22.37
CA MET A 1 -22.36 -55.98 22.00
C MET A 1 -22.63 -54.93 20.92
N LYS A 2 -23.72 -54.91 20.16
CA LYS A 2 -24.03 -53.89 19.15
C LYS A 2 -24.97 -52.79 19.66
N HIS A 3 -25.59 -52.94 20.83
CA HIS A 3 -26.46 -51.92 21.42
C HIS A 3 -25.68 -50.85 22.21
N ASP A 4 -24.56 -51.25 22.84
CA ASP A 4 -23.80 -50.35 23.70
C ASP A 4 -23.01 -49.30 22.95
N LEU A 5 -22.58 -49.60 21.70
CA LEU A 5 -21.83 -48.69 20.87
C LEU A 5 -22.68 -47.50 20.36
N LYS A 6 -24.00 -47.73 20.12
CA LYS A 6 -24.91 -46.64 19.70
C LYS A 6 -25.25 -45.70 20.85
N LEU A 7 -25.29 -46.19 22.09
CA LEU A 7 -25.53 -45.38 23.27
C LEU A 7 -24.33 -44.48 23.58
N TYR A 8 -23.09 -44.96 23.41
CA TYR A 8 -21.88 -44.17 23.58
C TYR A 8 -21.75 -43.04 22.57
N ILE A 9 -22.14 -43.28 21.32
CA ILE A 9 -22.13 -42.25 20.26
C ILE A 9 -23.19 -41.16 20.53
N LEU A 10 -24.35 -41.55 21.08
CA LEU A 10 -25.42 -40.62 21.43
C LEU A 10 -25.04 -39.72 22.66
N ILE A 11 -24.34 -40.28 23.64
CA ILE A 11 -23.90 -39.56 24.84
C ILE A 11 -22.74 -38.62 24.47
N ALA A 12 -21.83 -39.01 23.59
CA ALA A 12 -20.77 -38.12 23.10
C ALA A 12 -21.32 -36.92 22.31
N ALA A 13 -22.40 -37.09 21.53
CA ALA A 13 -23.04 -36.00 20.81
C ALA A 13 -23.78 -34.98 21.70
N ILE A 14 -24.28 -35.43 22.88
CA ILE A 14 -25.00 -34.57 23.84
C ILE A 14 -24.04 -33.77 24.74
N VAL A 15 -22.85 -34.28 25.03
CA VAL A 15 -21.87 -33.61 25.88
C VAL A 15 -21.15 -32.45 25.15
N ILE A 16 -21.10 -32.47 23.80
CA ILE A 16 -20.50 -31.39 22.98
C ILE A 16 -21.43 -30.19 22.83
N SER A 17 -22.73 -30.32 23.11
CA SER A 17 -23.72 -29.26 22.89
C SER A 17 -23.97 -28.31 24.09
N VAL A 18 -23.34 -28.51 25.26
CA VAL A 18 -23.69 -27.80 26.50
C VAL A 18 -22.56 -26.91 27.05
N ALA A 19 -21.39 -26.86 26.42
CA ALA A 19 -20.25 -26.08 26.96
C ALA A 19 -19.55 -25.20 25.94
N ALA A 20 -20.26 -24.28 25.27
CA ALA A 20 -19.63 -23.13 24.65
C ALA A 20 -20.57 -21.93 24.63
N PRO A 21 -20.18 -20.78 25.27
CA PRO A 21 -20.87 -19.51 25.04
C PRO A 21 -20.59 -19.06 23.60
N PRO A 22 -21.51 -18.28 22.96
CA PRO A 22 -21.35 -17.85 21.58
C PRO A 22 -20.27 -16.76 21.51
N VAL A 23 -19.03 -17.16 21.24
CA VAL A 23 -18.05 -16.25 20.66
C VAL A 23 -18.34 -16.25 19.16
N LEU A 24 -19.07 -15.24 18.73
CA LEU A 24 -19.31 -14.96 17.32
C LEU A 24 -18.00 -14.44 16.71
N CYS A 25 -17.05 -15.34 16.46
CA CYS A 25 -15.95 -15.08 15.55
C CYS A 25 -16.52 -15.10 14.14
N TYR A 26 -16.59 -13.93 13.49
CA TYR A 26 -16.71 -13.86 12.05
C TYR A 26 -15.45 -14.49 11.45
N LEU A 27 -15.47 -15.79 11.28
CA LEU A 27 -14.59 -16.48 10.36
C LEU A 27 -15.13 -16.19 8.95
N PHE A 28 -14.48 -15.30 8.22
CA PHE A 28 -14.62 -15.30 6.77
C PHE A 28 -13.94 -16.56 6.25
N ILE A 29 -14.74 -17.61 6.07
CA ILE A 29 -14.34 -18.78 5.30
C ILE A 29 -14.30 -18.34 3.84
N VAL A 30 -13.14 -17.98 3.35
CA VAL A 30 -12.86 -17.99 1.91
C VAL A 30 -12.75 -19.45 1.52
N ILE A 31 -13.80 -20.00 0.90
CA ILE A 31 -13.76 -21.33 0.28
C ILE A 31 -12.78 -21.23 -0.88
N PRO A 32 -11.67 -21.99 -0.89
CA PRO A 32 -10.82 -22.04 -2.08
C PRO A 32 -11.61 -22.77 -3.18
N ASN A 33 -11.89 -22.09 -4.26
CA ASN A 33 -12.37 -22.72 -5.48
C ASN A 33 -11.17 -23.47 -6.10
N GLU A 34 -11.06 -24.75 -5.81
CA GLU A 34 -10.11 -25.64 -6.47
C GLU A 34 -10.51 -25.76 -7.93
N ASN A 35 -9.90 -24.97 -8.78
CA ASN A 35 -9.62 -25.18 -10.20
C ASN A 35 -9.37 -23.86 -10.93
N GLN A 36 -8.35 -23.12 -10.49
CA GLN A 36 -7.70 -22.18 -11.39
C GLN A 36 -6.19 -22.30 -11.20
N THR A 37 -5.55 -23.02 -12.10
CA THR A 37 -4.13 -22.88 -12.37
C THR A 37 -3.88 -21.46 -12.84
N PHE A 38 -3.44 -20.62 -11.93
CA PHE A 38 -3.10 -19.23 -12.19
C PHE A 38 -1.77 -19.20 -12.96
N LYS A 39 -1.84 -19.25 -14.29
CA LYS A 39 -0.77 -18.73 -15.13
C LYS A 39 -0.98 -17.21 -15.19
N GLY A 40 -0.43 -16.49 -14.25
CA GLY A 40 -0.27 -15.05 -14.31
C GLY A 40 0.75 -14.71 -15.37
N SER A 41 0.28 -14.51 -16.60
CA SER A 41 1.07 -13.90 -17.64
C SER A 41 1.04 -12.38 -17.39
N CYS A 42 2.11 -11.86 -16.83
CA CYS A 42 2.42 -10.46 -16.94
C CYS A 42 2.71 -10.22 -18.42
N SER A 43 1.76 -9.59 -19.15
CA SER A 43 1.93 -9.29 -20.57
C SER A 43 3.06 -8.28 -20.71
N GLN A 44 4.17 -8.75 -21.26
CA GLN A 44 5.26 -7.89 -21.72
C GLN A 44 4.70 -6.95 -22.81
N ILE A 45 4.69 -5.67 -22.53
CA ILE A 45 4.45 -4.64 -23.55
C ILE A 45 5.77 -4.48 -24.27
N SER A 46 5.83 -5.06 -25.47
CA SER A 46 6.95 -4.91 -26.38
C SER A 46 6.94 -3.52 -27.01
N ASP A 47 8.09 -2.85 -26.91
CA ASP A 47 8.43 -1.64 -27.62
C ASP A 47 8.10 -1.72 -29.13
N ASN A 48 7.29 -0.81 -29.61
CA ASN A 48 7.23 -0.43 -31.01
C ASN A 48 7.56 1.05 -31.17
N ARG A 49 8.84 1.31 -31.32
CA ARG A 49 9.39 2.59 -31.75
C ARG A 49 9.38 2.60 -33.27
N SER A 50 8.43 3.28 -33.90
CA SER A 50 8.45 3.60 -35.31
C SER A 50 8.67 5.07 -35.53
N GLN A 51 9.74 5.32 -36.33
CA GLN A 51 10.18 6.61 -36.82
C GLN A 51 9.25 7.13 -37.94
N SER A 52 9.26 8.41 -38.05
CA SER A 52 9.13 9.33 -39.25
C SER A 52 8.01 10.36 -39.02
N GLY A 53 8.15 11.58 -39.37
CA GLY A 53 8.86 12.23 -40.43
C GLY A 53 8.77 13.75 -40.32
N SER A 54 9.82 14.34 -40.78
CA SER A 54 10.04 15.75 -41.02
C SER A 54 9.03 16.37 -41.97
N SER A 55 8.49 17.57 -41.68
CA SER A 55 8.14 18.51 -42.77
C SER A 55 8.29 19.95 -42.31
N ASN A 56 9.17 20.62 -43.05
CA ASN A 56 9.36 22.06 -43.07
C ASN A 56 8.08 22.82 -43.44
N TYR A 57 7.80 23.95 -42.77
CA TYR A 57 7.18 25.06 -43.49
C TYR A 57 7.71 26.45 -43.08
N ARG A 58 7.75 27.31 -44.10
CA ARG A 58 8.52 28.51 -44.29
C ARG A 58 8.09 29.70 -43.46
N LYS A 59 9.10 30.55 -43.22
CA LYS A 59 9.17 31.93 -42.81
C LYS A 59 8.37 32.86 -43.72
N SER A 60 7.63 33.82 -43.17
CA SER A 60 7.40 35.13 -43.76
C SER A 60 7.36 36.21 -42.68
N SER A 61 8.16 37.22 -42.91
CA SER A 61 8.31 38.48 -42.19
C SER A 61 7.10 39.39 -42.43
N ASP A 62 6.65 40.13 -41.40
CA ASP A 62 6.67 41.59 -41.45
C ASP A 62 6.25 42.25 -40.13
N SER A 63 6.93 43.31 -39.83
CA SER A 63 6.91 44.35 -38.85
C SER A 63 5.54 44.88 -38.37
N ASN A 64 5.40 45.20 -37.05
CA ASN A 64 5.41 46.56 -36.55
C ASN A 64 5.19 46.62 -35.02
N GLU A 65 5.86 47.62 -34.44
CA GLU A 65 5.97 48.02 -33.06
C GLU A 65 4.62 48.33 -32.38
N SER A 66 4.49 47.91 -31.10
CA SER A 66 4.15 48.86 -30.04
C SER A 66 4.41 48.22 -28.67
N GLU A 67 5.27 48.91 -27.95
CA GLU A 67 5.61 48.65 -26.56
C GLU A 67 4.37 48.69 -25.67
N ASN A 68 4.17 47.62 -24.92
CA ASN A 68 3.48 47.69 -23.64
C ASN A 68 4.12 46.61 -22.73
N GLU A 69 5.10 47.10 -21.96
CA GLU A 69 5.63 46.32 -20.85
C GLU A 69 4.52 46.11 -19.82
N ILE A 70 3.90 44.95 -19.89
CA ILE A 70 3.22 44.33 -18.75
C ILE A 70 4.19 43.30 -18.24
N SER A 71 4.96 43.69 -17.24
CA SER A 71 5.69 42.74 -16.38
C SER A 71 4.67 41.82 -15.71
N GLN A 72 4.33 40.72 -16.36
CA GLN A 72 3.76 39.55 -15.69
C GLN A 72 4.92 38.85 -15.01
N ASP A 73 5.19 39.27 -13.78
CA ASP A 73 5.82 38.42 -12.78
C ASP A 73 4.84 37.28 -12.44
N SER A 74 4.74 36.33 -13.34
CA SER A 74 4.14 35.02 -13.02
C SER A 74 5.23 34.20 -12.33
N SER A 75 5.48 34.50 -11.07
CA SER A 75 6.05 33.51 -10.18
C SER A 75 5.06 32.35 -10.17
N ASP A 76 5.34 31.35 -10.96
CA ASP A 76 4.70 30.03 -10.90
C ASP A 76 5.08 29.45 -9.52
N GLU A 77 4.34 29.84 -8.49
CA GLU A 77 4.40 29.22 -7.17
C GLU A 77 3.85 27.81 -7.33
N SER A 78 4.67 26.90 -7.86
CA SER A 78 4.34 25.49 -7.84
C SER A 78 4.26 25.05 -6.39
N TYR A 79 3.03 24.84 -5.90
CA TYR A 79 2.83 24.26 -4.58
C TYR A 79 3.53 22.90 -4.53
N PRO A 80 4.31 22.62 -3.47
CA PRO A 80 5.02 21.35 -3.38
C PRO A 80 4.01 20.21 -3.33
N PHE A 81 4.25 19.14 -4.09
CA PHE A 81 3.43 17.92 -4.07
C PHE A 81 3.40 17.33 -2.65
N VAL A 82 2.20 17.14 -2.10
CA VAL A 82 1.99 16.76 -0.70
C VAL A 82 1.74 15.26 -0.58
N ILE A 83 2.59 14.58 0.16
CA ILE A 83 2.51 13.14 0.42
C ILE A 83 2.21 12.90 1.90
N VAL A 84 1.19 12.09 2.17
CA VAL A 84 0.93 11.56 3.52
C VAL A 84 1.32 10.09 3.58
N ILE A 85 2.29 9.77 4.43
CA ILE A 85 2.68 8.40 4.76
C ILE A 85 1.91 7.96 5.99
N ASP A 86 1.33 6.77 5.92
CA ASP A 86 0.53 6.18 6.98
C ASP A 86 1.20 4.90 7.50
N PRO A 87 1.96 4.95 8.59
CA PRO A 87 2.43 3.75 9.26
C PRO A 87 1.23 3.00 9.83
N GLY A 88 0.83 1.87 9.23
CA GLY A 88 -0.31 1.09 9.67
C GLY A 88 -0.23 0.67 11.14
N HIS A 89 -1.40 0.46 11.79
CA HIS A 89 -1.50 0.09 13.21
C HIS A 89 -0.91 1.15 14.16
N GLY A 90 -0.62 0.77 15.42
CA GLY A 90 -0.02 1.64 16.44
C GLY A 90 -0.77 1.60 17.76
N GLY A 91 -0.06 1.92 18.84
CA GLY A 91 -0.58 1.90 20.20
C GLY A 91 -1.12 0.52 20.59
N TYR A 92 -2.41 0.43 20.89
CA TYR A 92 -3.06 -0.81 21.29
C TYR A 92 -3.17 -1.87 20.17
N ASP A 93 -3.06 -1.46 18.91
CA ASP A 93 -3.15 -2.35 17.75
C ASP A 93 -1.73 -2.71 17.27
N PRO A 94 -1.23 -3.91 17.59
CA PRO A 94 0.10 -4.33 17.16
C PRO A 94 0.15 -4.70 15.66
N GLY A 95 -1.01 -4.81 14.98
CA GLY A 95 -1.11 -5.46 13.69
C GLY A 95 -0.88 -6.97 13.79
N LYS A 96 -0.24 -7.56 12.81
CA LYS A 96 0.21 -8.95 12.89
C LYS A 96 1.43 -9.04 13.81
N VAL A 97 1.54 -10.18 14.49
CA VAL A 97 2.70 -10.48 15.32
C VAL A 97 3.35 -11.73 14.76
N SER A 98 4.65 -11.66 14.48
CA SER A 98 5.41 -12.82 13.99
C SER A 98 5.48 -13.93 15.05
N PRO A 99 5.85 -15.16 14.69
CA PRO A 99 6.08 -16.24 15.67
C PRO A 99 7.09 -15.86 16.76
N ASP A 100 8.05 -15.00 16.44
CA ASP A 100 9.11 -14.52 17.36
C ASP A 100 8.68 -13.27 18.17
N GLY A 101 7.42 -12.84 18.06
CA GLY A 101 6.87 -11.73 18.85
C GLY A 101 7.12 -10.33 18.26
N ILE A 102 7.56 -10.22 17.01
CA ILE A 102 7.79 -8.94 16.33
C ILE A 102 6.45 -8.38 15.87
N ALA A 103 6.12 -7.15 16.28
CA ALA A 103 4.86 -6.51 15.94
C ALA A 103 4.97 -5.76 14.60
N GLU A 104 3.95 -5.89 13.77
CA GLU A 104 3.83 -5.21 12.47
C GLU A 104 3.97 -3.68 12.59
N LYS A 105 3.33 -3.08 13.60
CA LYS A 105 3.32 -1.63 13.83
C LYS A 105 4.72 -1.02 13.94
N ASP A 106 5.70 -1.76 14.45
CA ASP A 106 7.06 -1.28 14.68
C ASP A 106 7.84 -1.25 13.36
N ILE A 107 7.69 -2.29 12.53
CA ILE A 107 8.28 -2.34 11.18
C ILE A 107 7.65 -1.29 10.28
N ASN A 108 6.31 -1.13 10.34
CA ASN A 108 5.59 -0.12 9.56
C ASN A 108 6.13 1.29 9.87
N LEU A 109 6.36 1.60 11.15
CA LEU A 109 6.91 2.89 11.55
C LEU A 109 8.34 3.07 11.04
N ALA A 110 9.20 2.07 11.20
CA ALA A 110 10.61 2.14 10.80
C ALA A 110 10.76 2.36 9.27
N ILE A 111 10.02 1.62 8.44
CA ILE A 111 10.01 1.81 6.98
C ILE A 111 9.45 3.19 6.62
N SER A 112 8.38 3.62 7.27
CA SER A 112 7.75 4.92 7.01
C SER A 112 8.66 6.10 7.33
N GLU A 113 9.48 6.04 8.38
CA GLU A 113 10.45 7.07 8.73
C GLU A 113 11.57 7.19 7.69
N LYS A 114 12.04 6.05 7.17
CA LYS A 114 13.04 6.01 6.09
C LYS A 114 12.43 6.58 4.80
N LEU A 115 11.22 6.16 4.43
CA LEU A 115 10.50 6.66 3.26
C LEU A 115 10.26 8.18 3.34
N LYS A 116 9.86 8.68 4.51
CA LYS A 116 9.74 10.12 4.74
C LYS A 116 11.05 10.83 4.46
N THR A 117 12.17 10.30 4.96
CA THR A 117 13.50 10.89 4.76
C THR A 117 13.85 10.94 3.28
N SER A 118 13.69 9.84 2.55
CA SER A 118 13.99 9.75 1.12
C SER A 118 13.12 10.70 0.29
N LEU A 119 11.80 10.71 0.49
CA LEU A 119 10.87 11.59 -0.23
C LEU A 119 11.11 13.08 0.09
N SER A 120 11.38 13.43 1.35
CA SER A 120 11.69 14.82 1.72
C SER A 120 13.00 15.29 1.09
N SER A 121 14.00 14.43 0.96
CA SER A 121 15.26 14.72 0.27
C SER A 121 15.08 14.93 -1.23
N ASN A 122 14.02 14.38 -1.83
CA ASN A 122 13.61 14.60 -3.22
C ASN A 122 12.70 15.84 -3.40
N GLY A 123 12.52 16.67 -2.35
CA GLY A 123 11.81 17.95 -2.43
C GLY A 123 10.30 17.87 -2.23
N PHE A 124 9.75 16.73 -1.86
CA PHE A 124 8.31 16.58 -1.56
C PHE A 124 7.95 17.12 -0.18
N SER A 125 6.72 17.63 -0.03
CA SER A 125 6.13 17.96 1.26
C SER A 125 5.56 16.70 1.91
N VAL A 126 6.26 16.15 2.93
CA VAL A 126 5.92 14.84 3.49
C VAL A 126 5.39 14.94 4.92
N HIS A 127 4.22 14.40 5.16
CA HIS A 127 3.61 14.28 6.48
C HIS A 127 3.41 12.80 6.83
N MET A 128 3.34 12.50 8.12
CA MET A 128 3.02 11.15 8.61
C MET A 128 1.74 11.19 9.44
N THR A 129 0.93 10.13 9.39
CA THR A 129 -0.26 10.01 10.25
C THR A 129 0.11 9.81 11.71
N ARG A 130 1.21 9.10 12.00
CA ARG A 130 1.86 8.97 13.31
C ARG A 130 3.37 8.93 13.15
N SER A 131 4.10 9.41 14.16
CA SER A 131 5.58 9.39 14.24
C SER A 131 6.09 8.67 15.51
N ASN A 132 5.23 7.95 16.19
CA ASN A 132 5.53 7.16 17.38
C ASN A 132 4.55 5.99 17.50
N ASP A 133 4.67 5.18 18.54
CA ASP A 133 3.72 4.10 18.86
C ASP A 133 2.44 4.66 19.51
N SER A 134 1.58 5.26 18.69
CA SER A 134 0.30 5.81 19.14
C SER A 134 -0.88 5.33 18.33
N SER A 135 -2.04 5.18 18.96
CA SER A 135 -3.33 5.03 18.30
C SER A 135 -3.89 6.39 17.92
N LEU A 136 -4.55 6.50 16.76
CA LEU A 136 -5.06 7.76 16.23
C LEU A 136 -6.56 7.98 16.49
N GLY A 137 -7.31 6.91 16.61
CA GLY A 137 -8.75 6.96 16.84
C GLY A 137 -9.16 7.00 18.31
N GLN A 138 -10.42 6.66 18.55
CA GLN A 138 -10.96 6.53 19.90
C GLN A 138 -10.19 5.48 20.71
N GLN A 139 -9.85 5.81 21.95
CA GLN A 139 -9.06 4.92 22.81
C GLN A 139 -9.87 3.75 23.40
N SER A 140 -11.20 3.80 23.35
CA SER A 140 -12.10 2.79 23.92
C SER A 140 -13.38 2.64 23.08
N GLY A 141 -14.08 1.51 23.27
CA GLY A 141 -15.34 1.21 22.59
C GLY A 141 -15.20 0.27 21.40
N SER A 142 -16.34 -0.20 20.86
CA SER A 142 -16.43 -1.17 19.76
C SER A 142 -15.98 -0.60 18.39
N ASN A 143 -15.98 0.73 18.24
CA ASN A 143 -15.68 1.40 16.97
C ASN A 143 -14.23 1.88 16.84
N ARG A 144 -13.32 1.41 17.72
CA ARG A 144 -11.93 1.86 17.77
C ARG A 144 -11.24 1.78 16.43
N LYS A 145 -11.30 0.62 15.76
CA LYS A 145 -10.64 0.39 14.45
C LYS A 145 -11.19 1.32 13.37
N SER A 146 -12.51 1.44 13.27
CA SER A 146 -13.13 2.34 12.29
C SER A 146 -12.79 3.82 12.57
N SER A 147 -12.77 4.21 13.85
CA SER A 147 -12.37 5.57 14.25
C SER A 147 -10.91 5.86 13.91
N ASP A 148 -10.02 4.89 14.09
CA ASP A 148 -8.60 5.00 13.74
C ASP A 148 -8.42 5.22 12.24
N LEU A 149 -9.03 4.37 11.40
CA LEU A 149 -8.97 4.50 9.95
C LEU A 149 -9.53 5.85 9.45
N LYS A 150 -10.66 6.31 9.99
CA LYS A 150 -11.21 7.63 9.66
C LYS A 150 -10.29 8.78 10.04
N THR A 151 -9.58 8.64 11.16
CA THR A 151 -8.61 9.66 11.58
C THR A 151 -7.43 9.73 10.60
N ARG A 152 -6.93 8.59 10.11
CA ARG A 152 -5.86 8.52 9.10
C ARG A 152 -6.26 9.24 7.81
N ILE A 153 -7.45 8.96 7.29
CA ILE A 153 -8.02 9.63 6.12
C ILE A 153 -8.17 11.14 6.37
N SER A 154 -8.74 11.52 7.53
CA SER A 154 -8.91 12.94 7.90
C SER A 154 -7.58 13.70 8.01
N ILE A 155 -6.46 13.03 8.33
CA ILE A 155 -5.13 13.65 8.31
C ILE A 155 -4.72 13.97 6.87
N ALA A 156 -4.92 13.05 5.94
CA ALA A 156 -4.66 13.28 4.51
C ALA A 156 -5.47 14.46 3.97
N ASP A 157 -6.77 14.51 4.27
CA ASP A 157 -7.66 15.61 3.87
C ASP A 157 -7.18 16.96 4.44
N LYS A 158 -6.87 17.02 5.74
CA LYS A 158 -6.40 18.24 6.40
C LYS A 158 -5.07 18.76 5.86
N LYS A 159 -4.27 17.87 5.28
CA LYS A 159 -2.99 18.21 4.66
C LYS A 159 -3.13 18.56 3.18
N ASN A 160 -4.33 18.43 2.61
CA ASN A 160 -4.58 18.52 1.17
C ASN A 160 -3.61 17.60 0.41
N ALA A 161 -3.54 16.34 0.83
CA ALA A 161 -2.61 15.38 0.26
C ALA A 161 -2.94 15.09 -1.21
N ASP A 162 -1.91 15.05 -2.05
CA ASP A 162 -1.99 14.58 -3.43
C ASP A 162 -1.85 13.05 -3.50
N LEU A 163 -1.13 12.49 -2.53
CA LEU A 163 -0.85 11.06 -2.44
C LEU A 163 -0.89 10.58 -0.99
N PHE A 164 -1.54 9.43 -0.77
CA PHE A 164 -1.56 8.69 0.50
C PHE A 164 -0.91 7.32 0.34
N ILE A 165 0.12 7.03 1.14
CA ILE A 165 0.87 5.77 1.12
C ILE A 165 0.76 5.10 2.48
N SER A 166 0.03 4.00 2.58
CA SER A 166 -0.09 3.21 3.81
C SER A 166 0.90 2.04 3.79
N ILE A 167 1.71 1.94 4.83
CA ILE A 167 2.78 0.93 4.98
C ILE A 167 2.32 -0.14 5.95
N HIS A 168 2.35 -1.39 5.49
CA HIS A 168 1.88 -2.57 6.19
C HIS A 168 2.80 -3.78 6.00
N GLN A 169 2.56 -4.82 6.79
CA GLN A 169 3.15 -6.15 6.61
C GLN A 169 2.04 -7.20 6.50
N ASN A 170 2.18 -8.07 5.53
CA ASN A 170 1.21 -9.12 5.26
C ASN A 170 1.39 -10.31 6.23
N SER A 171 0.42 -11.21 6.21
CA SER A 171 0.48 -12.49 6.92
C SER A 171 -0.45 -13.49 6.27
N TYR A 172 0.02 -14.73 6.14
CA TYR A 172 -0.76 -15.82 5.58
C TYR A 172 -0.57 -17.10 6.38
N SER A 173 -1.52 -18.05 6.28
CA SER A 173 -1.49 -19.31 7.04
C SER A 173 -0.39 -20.26 6.57
N ALA A 174 -0.02 -20.23 5.28
CA ALA A 174 1.08 -21.01 4.74
C ALA A 174 2.38 -20.22 4.92
N PRO A 175 3.39 -20.76 5.62
CA PRO A 175 4.59 -20.03 6.01
C PRO A 175 5.59 -19.80 4.87
N ASP A 176 5.40 -20.46 3.74
CA ASP A 176 6.20 -20.31 2.51
C ASP A 176 5.75 -19.14 1.63
N VAL A 177 4.59 -18.55 1.92
CA VAL A 177 4.09 -17.36 1.19
C VAL A 177 4.92 -16.14 1.54
N HIS A 178 5.45 -15.45 0.51
CA HIS A 178 6.36 -14.32 0.61
C HIS A 178 6.17 -13.30 -0.52
N GLY A 179 6.90 -12.19 -0.45
CA GLY A 179 6.99 -11.14 -1.46
C GLY A 179 6.10 -9.93 -1.16
N ALA A 180 6.66 -8.73 -1.30
CA ALA A 180 5.94 -7.47 -1.18
C ALA A 180 4.83 -7.35 -2.23
N GLN A 181 3.70 -6.73 -1.87
CA GLN A 181 2.56 -6.53 -2.76
C GLN A 181 1.89 -5.18 -2.55
N VAL A 182 1.62 -4.46 -3.65
CA VAL A 182 0.96 -3.16 -3.61
C VAL A 182 -0.52 -3.30 -3.94
N PHE A 183 -1.36 -2.65 -3.12
CA PHE A 183 -2.81 -2.59 -3.33
C PHE A 183 -3.25 -1.17 -3.68
N TYR A 184 -4.23 -1.07 -4.58
CA TYR A 184 -4.86 0.17 -5.00
C TYR A 184 -6.37 0.03 -5.06
N TYR A 185 -7.12 1.14 -5.04
CA TYR A 185 -8.57 1.08 -5.22
C TYR A 185 -8.90 0.59 -6.63
N SER A 186 -9.70 -0.48 -6.75
CA SER A 186 -9.93 -1.21 -8.00
C SER A 186 -10.42 -0.35 -9.17
N THR A 187 -11.05 0.79 -8.89
CA THR A 187 -11.55 1.73 -9.91
C THR A 187 -10.64 2.93 -10.13
N SER A 188 -9.56 3.09 -9.32
CA SER A 188 -8.60 4.18 -9.47
C SER A 188 -7.60 3.86 -10.58
N ARG A 189 -7.65 4.65 -11.66
CA ARG A 189 -6.68 4.55 -12.76
C ARG A 189 -5.29 4.99 -12.31
N GLU A 190 -5.19 6.14 -11.65
CA GLU A 190 -3.91 6.69 -11.20
C GLU A 190 -3.31 5.81 -10.09
N GLY A 191 -4.15 5.33 -9.16
CA GLY A 191 -3.72 4.37 -8.14
C GLY A 191 -3.19 3.06 -8.75
N LYS A 192 -3.77 2.58 -9.85
CA LYS A 192 -3.28 1.41 -10.56
C LYS A 192 -1.89 1.64 -11.15
N ILE A 193 -1.71 2.74 -11.89
CA ILE A 193 -0.43 3.08 -12.53
C ILE A 193 0.68 3.20 -11.48
N LEU A 194 0.43 3.94 -10.40
CA LEU A 194 1.38 4.09 -9.31
C LEU A 194 1.69 2.75 -8.62
N ALA A 195 0.67 1.93 -8.33
CA ALA A 195 0.86 0.64 -7.68
C ALA A 195 1.68 -0.33 -8.54
N GLU A 196 1.49 -0.34 -9.86
CA GLU A 196 2.27 -1.13 -10.80
C GLU A 196 3.73 -0.65 -10.83
N CYS A 197 3.97 0.66 -10.88
CA CYS A 197 5.31 1.25 -10.83
C CYS A 197 6.04 0.88 -9.53
N ILE A 198 5.40 1.05 -8.36
CA ILE A 198 6.00 0.67 -7.08
C ILE A 198 6.26 -0.84 -7.01
N GLN A 199 5.35 -1.66 -7.52
CA GLN A 199 5.54 -3.12 -7.54
C GLN A 199 6.76 -3.52 -8.36
N GLU A 200 7.00 -2.87 -9.50
CA GLU A 200 8.17 -3.10 -10.35
C GLU A 200 9.47 -2.73 -9.62
N HIS A 201 9.53 -1.57 -8.98
CA HIS A 201 10.69 -1.14 -8.18
C HIS A 201 10.94 -2.04 -6.96
N LEU A 202 9.89 -2.49 -6.26
CA LEU A 202 10.05 -3.45 -5.16
C LEU A 202 10.65 -4.78 -5.62
N ILE A 203 10.34 -5.20 -6.85
CA ILE A 203 10.91 -6.40 -7.45
C ILE A 203 12.36 -6.17 -7.89
N SER A 204 12.63 -5.09 -8.63
CA SER A 204 13.96 -4.85 -9.20
C SER A 204 15.01 -4.49 -8.14
N ASP A 205 14.63 -3.68 -7.17
CA ASP A 205 15.56 -2.97 -6.31
C ASP A 205 15.63 -3.55 -4.89
N ALA A 206 14.53 -4.16 -4.39
CA ALA A 206 14.48 -4.72 -3.04
C ALA A 206 14.51 -6.26 -3.01
N ASP A 207 13.69 -6.94 -3.81
CA ASP A 207 13.64 -8.41 -3.83
C ASP A 207 13.36 -8.97 -5.24
N PRO A 208 14.40 -9.26 -6.04
CA PRO A 208 14.25 -9.85 -7.38
C PRO A 208 13.60 -11.25 -7.40
N SER A 209 13.47 -11.91 -6.26
CA SER A 209 12.74 -13.17 -6.14
C SER A 209 11.22 -13.01 -5.96
N ASN A 210 10.75 -11.78 -5.80
CA ASN A 210 9.34 -11.46 -5.68
C ASN A 210 8.64 -11.56 -7.05
N HIS A 211 7.56 -12.35 -7.12
CA HIS A 211 6.78 -12.55 -8.36
C HIS A 211 5.33 -12.05 -8.23
N ARG A 212 5.05 -11.21 -7.23
CA ARG A 212 3.73 -10.64 -7.04
C ARG A 212 3.48 -9.48 -7.97
N CYS A 213 2.21 -9.27 -8.31
CA CYS A 213 1.75 -8.12 -9.08
C CYS A 213 0.93 -7.19 -8.19
N ALA A 214 0.86 -5.92 -8.54
CA ALA A 214 -0.06 -4.97 -7.92
C ALA A 214 -1.52 -5.46 -8.05
N LYS A 215 -2.34 -5.21 -7.03
CA LYS A 215 -3.69 -5.78 -6.94
C LYS A 215 -4.74 -4.75 -6.58
N GLY A 216 -5.82 -4.70 -7.38
CA GLY A 216 -7.01 -3.90 -7.06
C GLY A 216 -7.75 -4.43 -5.83
N ASN A 217 -8.21 -3.53 -4.96
CA ASN A 217 -9.00 -3.85 -3.78
C ASN A 217 -10.12 -2.81 -3.60
N SER A 218 -11.32 -3.27 -3.25
CA SER A 218 -12.49 -2.42 -3.02
C SER A 218 -13.03 -2.52 -1.59
N GLU A 219 -12.29 -3.11 -0.67
CA GLU A 219 -12.73 -3.35 0.71
C GLU A 219 -11.93 -2.53 1.73
N TYR A 220 -10.70 -2.12 1.39
CA TYR A 220 -9.87 -1.34 2.30
C TYR A 220 -10.34 0.11 2.38
N MET A 221 -10.83 0.51 3.55
CA MET A 221 -11.40 1.85 3.79
C MET A 221 -10.43 2.98 3.39
N VAL A 222 -9.13 2.85 3.71
CA VAL A 222 -8.13 3.86 3.37
C VAL A 222 -7.89 4.00 1.86
N LEU A 223 -8.29 3.02 1.05
CA LEU A 223 -8.27 3.11 -0.41
C LEU A 223 -9.58 3.67 -0.96
N THR A 224 -10.71 3.28 -0.39
CA THR A 224 -12.05 3.56 -0.93
C THR A 224 -12.62 4.89 -0.47
N GLU A 225 -12.22 5.39 0.70
CA GLU A 225 -12.74 6.63 1.29
C GLU A 225 -11.71 7.79 1.25
N ASN A 226 -10.51 7.58 0.72
CA ASN A 226 -9.51 8.65 0.54
C ASN A 226 -9.87 9.52 -0.66
N HIS A 227 -9.67 10.85 -0.55
CA HIS A 227 -9.98 11.80 -1.62
C HIS A 227 -8.82 12.03 -2.58
N CYS A 228 -7.61 11.63 -2.21
CA CYS A 228 -6.42 11.64 -3.07
C CYS A 228 -6.10 10.25 -3.62
N THR A 229 -5.11 10.15 -4.51
CA THR A 229 -4.55 8.85 -4.90
C THR A 229 -4.03 8.13 -3.67
N ALA A 230 -4.51 6.89 -3.44
CA ALA A 230 -4.15 6.11 -2.26
C ALA A 230 -3.70 4.70 -2.62
N ILE A 231 -2.65 4.24 -1.96
CA ILE A 231 -2.10 2.89 -2.07
C ILE A 231 -1.78 2.30 -0.70
N ILE A 232 -1.77 0.97 -0.62
CA ILE A 232 -1.22 0.22 0.51
C ILE A 232 -0.05 -0.59 -0.01
N VAL A 233 1.08 -0.52 0.68
CA VAL A 233 2.26 -1.35 0.42
C VAL A 233 2.39 -2.38 1.53
N GLU A 234 2.11 -3.63 1.22
CA GLU A 234 2.41 -4.79 2.06
C GLU A 234 3.87 -5.18 1.77
N CYS A 235 4.78 -4.77 2.65
CA CYS A 235 6.23 -4.84 2.38
C CYS A 235 6.81 -6.26 2.43
N GLY A 236 6.06 -7.24 2.97
CA GLY A 236 6.42 -8.65 3.05
C GLY A 236 5.55 -9.39 4.06
N PHE A 237 5.78 -10.68 4.27
CA PHE A 237 4.97 -11.54 5.13
C PHE A 237 5.64 -11.80 6.48
N LEU A 238 5.09 -11.29 7.57
CA LEU A 238 5.56 -11.59 8.94
C LEU A 238 5.37 -13.06 9.34
N SER A 239 4.50 -13.80 8.63
CA SER A 239 4.32 -15.23 8.81
C SER A 239 5.41 -16.10 8.18
N ASN A 240 6.22 -15.52 7.27
CA ASN A 240 7.38 -16.17 6.68
C ASN A 240 8.62 -15.81 7.49
N THR A 241 9.33 -16.80 8.01
CA THR A 241 10.47 -16.60 8.91
C THR A 241 11.62 -15.86 8.23
N ASP A 242 11.95 -16.22 6.99
CA ASP A 242 13.06 -15.63 6.25
C ASP A 242 12.74 -14.18 5.86
N GLU A 243 11.51 -13.91 5.45
CA GLU A 243 11.06 -12.57 5.11
C GLU A 243 10.92 -11.69 6.36
N CYS A 244 10.41 -12.21 7.46
CA CYS A 244 10.38 -11.53 8.75
C CYS A 244 11.79 -11.13 9.21
N ALA A 245 12.76 -12.03 9.06
CA ALA A 245 14.16 -11.72 9.38
C ALA A 245 14.71 -10.58 8.52
N LYS A 246 14.42 -10.54 7.21
CA LYS A 246 14.80 -9.41 6.32
C LYS A 246 14.12 -8.12 6.75
N LEU A 247 12.80 -8.14 6.98
CA LEU A 247 11.98 -6.98 7.32
C LEU A 247 12.41 -6.27 8.62
N THR A 248 13.13 -6.97 9.50
CA THR A 248 13.68 -6.40 10.73
C THR A 248 15.07 -5.78 10.56
N THR A 249 15.70 -5.91 9.39
CA THR A 249 17.01 -5.31 9.12
C THR A 249 16.90 -3.88 8.61
N ASP A 250 17.82 -3.03 9.06
CA ASP A 250 17.91 -1.64 8.61
C ASP A 250 18.14 -1.53 7.10
N VAL A 251 18.95 -2.43 6.54
CA VAL A 251 19.29 -2.47 5.11
C VAL A 251 18.03 -2.71 4.28
N TYR A 252 17.31 -3.81 4.54
CA TYR A 252 16.13 -4.16 3.74
C TYR A 252 14.99 -3.15 3.87
N GLN A 253 14.78 -2.58 5.06
CA GLN A 253 13.85 -1.48 5.28
C GLN A 253 14.22 -0.24 4.45
N THR A 254 15.52 0.03 4.31
CA THR A 254 16.03 1.15 3.48
C THR A 254 15.83 0.86 2.01
N ASP A 255 16.10 -0.37 1.55
CA ASP A 255 15.90 -0.78 0.16
C ASP A 255 14.41 -0.64 -0.24
N ILE A 256 13.47 -1.11 0.62
CA ILE A 256 12.03 -0.93 0.41
C ILE A 256 11.66 0.57 0.34
N ALA A 257 12.15 1.38 1.28
CA ALA A 257 11.84 2.81 1.31
C ALA A 257 12.36 3.54 0.07
N ASN A 258 13.56 3.20 -0.40
CA ASN A 258 14.14 3.79 -1.61
C ASN A 258 13.37 3.33 -2.86
N ALA A 259 13.05 2.04 -3.00
CA ALA A 259 12.25 1.52 -4.11
C ALA A 259 10.89 2.24 -4.23
N ILE A 260 10.20 2.48 -3.10
CA ILE A 260 8.94 3.23 -3.10
C ILE A 260 9.19 4.70 -3.49
N CYS A 261 10.26 5.33 -2.97
CA CYS A 261 10.59 6.72 -3.26
C CYS A 261 10.90 6.94 -4.74
N ASP A 262 11.69 6.06 -5.35
CA ASP A 262 12.10 6.14 -6.75
C ASP A 262 10.88 5.96 -7.68
N ALA A 263 10.02 4.98 -7.40
CA ALA A 263 8.78 4.77 -8.13
C ALA A 263 7.81 5.96 -8.04
N VAL A 264 7.65 6.55 -6.85
CA VAL A 264 6.80 7.74 -6.65
C VAL A 264 7.34 8.92 -7.43
N THR A 265 8.66 9.11 -7.41
CA THR A 265 9.33 10.20 -8.15
C THR A 265 9.15 10.01 -9.67
N GLU A 266 9.33 8.79 -10.18
CA GLU A 266 9.08 8.45 -11.59
C GLU A 266 7.62 8.71 -11.98
N TRP A 267 6.68 8.25 -11.18
CA TRP A 267 5.24 8.43 -11.44
C TRP A 267 4.85 9.92 -11.49
N ILE A 268 5.31 10.74 -10.54
CA ILE A 268 5.01 12.18 -10.51
C ILE A 268 5.59 12.85 -11.76
N ASN A 269 6.84 12.57 -12.11
CA ASN A 269 7.48 13.14 -13.30
C ASN A 269 6.74 12.76 -14.59
N SER A 270 6.21 11.53 -14.67
CA SER A 270 5.44 11.06 -15.83
C SER A 270 4.05 11.71 -15.95
N THR A 271 3.48 12.17 -14.84
CA THR A 271 2.15 12.81 -14.80
C THR A 271 2.22 14.32 -15.02
N THR A 272 3.28 14.97 -14.58
CA THR A 272 3.51 16.42 -14.77
C THR A 272 3.92 16.79 -16.20
N CYS A 273 4.38 15.84 -17.01
CA CYS A 273 4.71 16.07 -18.43
C CYS A 273 3.53 15.89 -19.39
N ARG A 274 2.30 15.73 -18.91
CA ARG A 274 1.08 15.62 -19.72
C ARG A 274 0.23 16.87 -19.61
#